data_bc480b3d9890588fa350d98e65a93d7a
#
_entry.id   bc480b3d9890588fa350d98e65a93d7a
#
_cell.length_a   1.000
_cell.length_b   1.000
_cell.length_c   1.000
_cell.angle_alpha   90.00
_cell.angle_beta   90.00
_cell.angle_gamma   90.00
#
_symmetry.space_group_name_H-M   'P 1'
#
loop_
_entity.id
_entity.type
_entity.pdbx_description
1 polymer ?
#
loop_
_entity_poly.entity_id
_entity_poly.type
_entity_poly.pdbx_seq_one_letter_code
_entity_poly.pdbx_strand_id
1 'polypeptide(L)'
;MDRKAVEQFRLALFGRIVMGVSHEVDNHLSVVLGFAELLQVMGGGEKKALEGAEKILSAGEKIAAIIKHFSHYVRPHAPVGEPFSFSAVLSELVVFSRYDLGRGNVTLVLPDKDAAVRMRGDSRDTGLALLAVLLNGTEAMAGKGGTLTVGATLREGFWHITVADQGQGISPGIMPRIFEEGFTTKQEPLHSGMGLPVARHIVSGMGGDISAENLPAGGCLVTLRVPAC
;
A
#
# COMPACT_ATOMS: atom_id res chain seq x y z
N MET A 1 17.38 -4.16 14.16
CA MET A 1 17.31 -4.39 12.67
C MET A 1 18.29 -3.45 11.98
N ASP A 2 19.00 -3.92 10.98
CA ASP A 2 19.89 -3.09 10.17
C ASP A 2 19.24 -2.64 8.84
N ARG A 3 19.85 -1.67 8.13
CA ARG A 3 19.34 -1.17 6.84
C ARG A 3 19.27 -2.25 5.77
N LYS A 4 20.19 -3.24 5.81
CA LYS A 4 20.21 -4.34 4.86
C LYS A 4 18.97 -5.23 4.98
N ALA A 5 18.51 -5.49 6.20
CA ALA A 5 17.28 -6.25 6.44
C ALA A 5 16.04 -5.51 5.91
N VAL A 6 15.98 -4.18 6.06
CA VAL A 6 14.91 -3.36 5.47
C VAL A 6 14.91 -3.44 3.95
N GLU A 7 16.09 -3.35 3.31
CA GLU A 7 16.21 -3.46 1.85
C GLU A 7 15.83 -4.86 1.35
N GLN A 8 16.25 -5.92 2.05
CA GLN A 8 15.86 -7.29 1.71
C GLN A 8 14.34 -7.49 1.82
N PHE A 9 13.73 -6.98 2.88
CA PHE A 9 12.28 -7.01 3.03
C PHE A 9 11.59 -6.24 1.92
N ARG A 10 12.08 -5.04 1.55
CA ARG A 10 11.56 -4.23 0.45
C ARG A 10 11.54 -5.03 -0.84
N LEU A 11 12.67 -5.63 -1.23
CA LEU A 11 12.77 -6.43 -2.45
C LEU A 11 11.83 -7.64 -2.42
N ALA A 12 11.72 -8.32 -1.29
CA ALA A 12 10.81 -9.46 -1.14
C ALA A 12 9.34 -9.03 -1.26
N LEU A 13 8.96 -7.92 -0.60
CA LEU A 13 7.60 -7.38 -0.65
C LEU A 13 7.22 -6.95 -2.07
N PHE A 14 8.09 -6.18 -2.75
CA PHE A 14 7.83 -5.74 -4.11
C PHE A 14 7.92 -6.88 -5.13
N GLY A 15 8.74 -7.90 -4.89
CA GLY A 15 8.72 -9.15 -5.64
C GLY A 15 7.37 -9.88 -5.54
N ARG A 16 6.76 -9.85 -4.37
CA ARG A 16 5.42 -10.43 -4.16
C ARG A 16 4.33 -9.67 -4.91
N ILE A 17 4.32 -8.34 -4.86
CA ILE A 17 3.27 -7.53 -5.49
C ILE A 17 3.48 -7.34 -7.01
N VAL A 18 4.60 -7.81 -7.58
CA VAL A 18 4.87 -7.66 -9.01
C VAL A 18 3.79 -8.28 -9.89
N MET A 19 3.19 -9.39 -9.43
CA MET A 19 2.08 -10.03 -10.15
C MET A 19 0.85 -9.11 -10.23
N GLY A 20 0.50 -8.43 -9.15
CA GLY A 20 -0.58 -7.46 -9.12
C GLY A 20 -0.29 -6.22 -9.98
N VAL A 21 0.95 -5.75 -9.96
CA VAL A 21 1.42 -4.64 -10.81
C VAL A 21 1.33 -5.02 -12.28
N SER A 22 1.78 -6.22 -12.66
CA SER A 22 1.69 -6.74 -14.03
C SER A 22 0.23 -6.81 -14.49
N HIS A 23 -0.65 -7.36 -13.66
CA HIS A 23 -2.08 -7.45 -13.96
C HIS A 23 -2.72 -6.07 -14.20
N GLU A 24 -2.37 -5.06 -13.39
CA GLU A 24 -2.90 -3.71 -13.56
C GLU A 24 -2.35 -3.03 -14.84
N VAL A 25 -1.08 -3.27 -15.19
CA VAL A 25 -0.49 -2.84 -16.46
C VAL A 25 -1.20 -3.50 -17.65
N ASP A 26 -1.44 -4.81 -17.59
CA ASP A 26 -2.11 -5.56 -18.65
C ASP A 26 -3.56 -5.08 -18.86
N ASN A 27 -4.27 -4.73 -17.79
CA ASN A 27 -5.61 -4.16 -17.87
C ASN A 27 -5.61 -2.84 -18.67
N HIS A 28 -4.67 -1.94 -18.38
CA HIS A 28 -4.57 -0.68 -19.10
C HIS A 28 -4.05 -0.87 -20.53
N LEU A 29 -3.13 -1.81 -20.76
CA LEU A 29 -2.62 -2.15 -22.08
C LEU A 29 -3.75 -2.71 -22.98
N SER A 30 -4.65 -3.53 -22.42
CA SER A 30 -5.81 -4.03 -23.13
C SER A 30 -6.75 -2.90 -23.60
N VAL A 31 -6.88 -1.84 -22.78
CA VAL A 31 -7.63 -0.63 -23.20
C VAL A 31 -6.92 0.08 -24.36
N VAL A 32 -5.59 0.23 -24.30
CA VAL A 32 -4.81 0.83 -25.40
C VAL A 32 -5.00 0.07 -26.70
N LEU A 33 -4.83 -1.25 -26.66
CA LEU A 33 -4.95 -2.12 -27.84
C LEU A 33 -6.36 -2.12 -28.40
N GLY A 34 -7.39 -2.28 -27.53
CA GLY A 34 -8.78 -2.31 -27.95
C GLY A 34 -9.23 -1.02 -28.63
N PHE A 35 -8.87 0.15 -28.11
CA PHE A 35 -9.20 1.41 -28.78
C PHE A 35 -8.36 1.66 -30.03
N ALA A 36 -7.10 1.21 -30.08
CA ALA A 36 -6.30 1.27 -31.30
C ALA A 36 -6.90 0.42 -32.43
N GLU A 37 -7.37 -0.81 -32.13
CA GLU A 37 -8.06 -1.67 -33.09
C GLU A 37 -9.38 -1.05 -33.57
N LEU A 38 -10.19 -0.50 -32.64
CA LEU A 38 -11.42 0.19 -33.00
C LEU A 38 -11.17 1.37 -33.97
N LEU A 39 -10.14 2.14 -33.75
CA LEU A 39 -9.75 3.24 -34.64
C LEU A 39 -9.37 2.75 -36.06
N GLN A 40 -8.74 1.57 -36.16
CA GLN A 40 -8.38 0.98 -37.45
C GLN A 40 -9.62 0.47 -38.23
N VAL A 41 -10.60 -0.13 -37.53
CA VAL A 41 -11.71 -0.79 -38.17
C VAL A 41 -12.89 0.18 -38.47
N MET A 42 -13.15 1.14 -37.59
CA MET A 42 -14.41 1.90 -37.66
C MET A 42 -14.40 3.04 -38.67
N GLY A 43 -13.26 3.45 -39.25
CA GLY A 43 -13.19 4.59 -40.19
C GLY A 43 -14.00 5.80 -39.66
N GLY A 44 -14.06 5.96 -38.34
CA GLY A 44 -15.02 6.83 -37.66
C GLY A 44 -14.69 8.29 -37.91
N GLY A 45 -15.71 9.12 -37.98
CA GLY A 45 -15.56 10.55 -38.09
C GLY A 45 -14.67 11.11 -36.97
N GLU A 46 -14.16 12.31 -37.18
CA GLU A 46 -13.15 13.01 -36.36
C GLU A 46 -13.41 12.93 -34.82
N LYS A 47 -14.69 13.04 -34.40
CA LYS A 47 -15.07 12.96 -32.99
C LYS A 47 -14.77 11.59 -32.35
N LYS A 48 -15.06 10.48 -33.04
CA LYS A 48 -14.80 9.12 -32.52
C LYS A 48 -13.30 8.82 -32.50
N ALA A 49 -12.56 9.33 -33.49
CA ALA A 49 -11.11 9.22 -33.51
C ALA A 49 -10.48 9.95 -32.31
N LEU A 50 -10.97 11.15 -31.98
CA LEU A 50 -10.49 11.93 -30.85
C LEU A 50 -10.80 11.23 -29.53
N GLU A 51 -12.04 10.76 -29.30
CA GLU A 51 -12.42 10.01 -28.09
C GLU A 51 -11.56 8.74 -27.92
N GLY A 52 -11.28 8.01 -28.99
CA GLY A 52 -10.42 6.84 -28.97
C GLY A 52 -8.97 7.19 -28.60
N ALA A 53 -8.42 8.24 -29.18
CA ALA A 53 -7.09 8.73 -28.87
C ALA A 53 -6.95 9.19 -27.40
N GLU A 54 -7.95 9.87 -26.85
CA GLU A 54 -7.99 10.28 -25.43
C GLU A 54 -7.98 9.05 -24.49
N LYS A 55 -8.71 7.98 -24.83
CA LYS A 55 -8.71 6.73 -24.04
C LYS A 55 -7.35 6.04 -24.07
N ILE A 56 -6.70 5.99 -25.24
CA ILE A 56 -5.35 5.43 -25.40
C ILE A 56 -4.35 6.23 -24.57
N LEU A 57 -4.37 7.55 -24.68
CA LEU A 57 -3.48 8.45 -23.95
C LEU A 57 -3.65 8.28 -22.43
N SER A 58 -4.91 8.34 -21.95
CA SER A 58 -5.20 8.16 -20.52
C SER A 58 -4.74 6.81 -19.98
N ALA A 59 -4.92 5.72 -20.74
CA ALA A 59 -4.44 4.40 -20.33
C ALA A 59 -2.90 4.33 -20.32
N GLY A 60 -2.23 4.93 -21.31
CA GLY A 60 -0.77 5.03 -21.39
C GLY A 60 -0.18 5.80 -20.20
N GLU A 61 -0.80 6.93 -19.83
CA GLU A 61 -0.40 7.72 -18.65
C GLU A 61 -0.50 6.92 -17.35
N LYS A 62 -1.56 6.12 -17.19
CA LYS A 62 -1.72 5.24 -16.03
C LYS A 62 -0.64 4.16 -15.97
N ILE A 63 -0.32 3.52 -17.09
CA ILE A 63 0.78 2.55 -17.17
C ILE A 63 2.10 3.21 -16.75
N ALA A 64 2.41 4.39 -17.32
CA ALA A 64 3.62 5.12 -17.00
C ALA A 64 3.70 5.49 -15.50
N ALA A 65 2.59 5.90 -14.90
CA ALA A 65 2.51 6.21 -13.47
C ALA A 65 2.77 4.97 -12.60
N ILE A 66 2.16 3.82 -12.93
CA ILE A 66 2.35 2.56 -12.21
C ILE A 66 3.83 2.15 -12.24
N ILE A 67 4.45 2.15 -13.40
CA ILE A 67 5.88 1.78 -13.57
C ILE A 67 6.78 2.77 -12.82
N LYS A 68 6.49 4.07 -12.88
CA LYS A 68 7.24 5.10 -12.16
C LYS A 68 7.19 4.88 -10.64
N HIS A 69 5.99 4.67 -10.06
CA HIS A 69 5.81 4.42 -8.63
C HIS A 69 6.50 3.13 -8.20
N PHE A 70 6.33 2.04 -8.95
CA PHE A 70 7.02 0.78 -8.67
C PHE A 70 8.53 0.95 -8.65
N SER A 71 9.10 1.59 -9.68
CA SER A 71 10.53 1.87 -9.78
C SER A 71 11.02 2.76 -8.62
N HIS A 72 10.19 3.71 -8.16
CA HIS A 72 10.51 4.59 -7.04
C HIS A 72 10.73 3.78 -5.74
N TYR A 73 9.89 2.79 -5.46
CA TYR A 73 10.00 1.99 -4.26
C TYR A 73 11.07 0.89 -4.32
N VAL A 74 11.31 0.30 -5.49
CA VAL A 74 12.27 -0.81 -5.64
C VAL A 74 13.73 -0.34 -5.62
N ARG A 75 14.01 0.87 -6.09
CA ARG A 75 15.39 1.39 -6.14
C ARG A 75 15.96 1.65 -4.74
N PRO A 76 17.19 1.19 -4.45
CA PRO A 76 17.89 1.57 -3.23
C PRO A 76 17.98 3.09 -3.09
N HIS A 77 17.85 3.59 -1.88
CA HIS A 77 17.98 5.02 -1.58
C HIS A 77 18.53 5.25 -0.17
N ALA A 78 19.09 6.42 0.06
CA ALA A 78 19.35 6.92 1.40
C ALA A 78 18.07 7.57 1.95
N PRO A 79 17.66 7.31 3.20
CA PRO A 79 16.49 7.94 3.79
C PRO A 79 16.65 9.48 3.83
N VAL A 80 15.59 10.18 3.46
CA VAL A 80 15.55 11.65 3.45
C VAL A 80 14.48 12.11 4.44
N GLY A 81 14.88 12.92 5.41
CA GLY A 81 13.99 13.44 6.47
C GLY A 81 13.25 14.71 6.05
N GLU A 82 12.56 14.70 4.91
CA GLU A 82 11.84 15.84 4.36
C GLU A 82 10.33 15.80 4.68
N PRO A 83 9.64 16.97 4.63
CA PRO A 83 8.19 17.00 4.70
C PRO A 83 7.56 16.36 3.46
N PHE A 84 6.60 15.45 3.65
CA PHE A 84 5.85 14.83 2.55
C PHE A 84 4.34 14.77 2.83
N SER A 85 3.56 14.57 1.77
CA SER A 85 2.11 14.42 1.85
C SER A 85 1.73 12.95 2.06
N PHE A 86 0.97 12.66 3.11
CA PHE A 86 0.44 11.33 3.37
C PHE A 86 -0.54 10.86 2.27
N SER A 87 -1.38 11.77 1.78
CA SER A 87 -2.32 11.44 0.69
C SER A 87 -1.60 11.03 -0.61
N ALA A 88 -0.42 11.62 -0.89
CA ALA A 88 0.39 11.20 -2.03
C ALA A 88 0.90 9.76 -1.86
N VAL A 89 1.46 9.44 -0.68
CA VAL A 89 1.90 8.08 -0.35
C VAL A 89 0.74 7.09 -0.44
N LEU A 90 -0.42 7.40 0.17
CA LEU A 90 -1.60 6.53 0.09
C LEU A 90 -2.05 6.27 -1.35
N SER A 91 -2.05 7.29 -2.20
CA SER A 91 -2.45 7.15 -3.60
C SER A 91 -1.58 6.14 -4.36
N GLU A 92 -0.27 6.12 -4.08
CA GLU A 92 0.66 5.15 -4.64
C GLU A 92 0.40 3.73 -4.10
N LEU A 93 0.17 3.59 -2.78
CA LEU A 93 -0.05 2.30 -2.14
C LEU A 93 -1.38 1.64 -2.55
N VAL A 94 -2.41 2.43 -2.85
CA VAL A 94 -3.68 1.92 -3.39
C VAL A 94 -3.45 1.15 -4.69
N VAL A 95 -2.58 1.66 -5.56
CA VAL A 95 -2.25 0.98 -6.83
C VAL A 95 -1.61 -0.39 -6.55
N PHE A 96 -0.66 -0.44 -5.62
CA PHE A 96 0.06 -1.68 -5.30
C PHE A 96 -0.79 -2.72 -4.56
N SER A 97 -1.74 -2.28 -3.74
CA SER A 97 -2.60 -3.18 -2.96
C SER A 97 -3.86 -3.62 -3.71
N ARG A 98 -4.21 -2.98 -4.86
CA ARG A 98 -5.47 -3.21 -5.58
C ARG A 98 -5.71 -4.67 -5.93
N TYR A 99 -4.68 -5.38 -6.40
CA TYR A 99 -4.78 -6.80 -6.74
C TYR A 99 -5.12 -7.67 -5.52
N ASP A 100 -4.38 -7.48 -4.41
CA ASP A 100 -4.60 -8.24 -3.18
C ASP A 100 -5.97 -7.91 -2.56
N LEU A 101 -6.38 -6.63 -2.57
CA LEU A 101 -7.69 -6.18 -2.13
C LEU A 101 -8.81 -6.85 -2.95
N GLY A 102 -8.68 -6.83 -4.28
CA GLY A 102 -9.67 -7.47 -5.19
C GLY A 102 -9.75 -8.98 -4.98
N ARG A 103 -8.60 -9.66 -4.90
CA ARG A 103 -8.52 -11.09 -4.64
C ARG A 103 -9.12 -11.47 -3.27
N GLY A 104 -8.92 -10.62 -2.26
CA GLY A 104 -9.44 -10.80 -0.92
C GLY A 104 -10.91 -10.40 -0.77
N ASN A 105 -11.55 -9.81 -1.78
CA ASN A 105 -12.86 -9.16 -1.70
C ASN A 105 -12.91 -8.11 -0.58
N VAL A 106 -11.85 -7.29 -0.46
CA VAL A 106 -11.68 -6.28 0.58
C VAL A 106 -11.93 -4.89 0.02
N THR A 107 -12.83 -4.14 0.64
CA THR A 107 -13.06 -2.72 0.35
C THR A 107 -12.12 -1.86 1.15
N LEU A 108 -11.35 -1.00 0.48
CA LEU A 108 -10.45 -0.03 1.13
C LEU A 108 -11.16 1.31 1.31
N VAL A 109 -11.27 1.76 2.55
CA VAL A 109 -11.79 3.09 2.92
C VAL A 109 -10.62 3.95 3.34
N LEU A 110 -10.48 5.10 2.69
CA LEU A 110 -9.39 6.06 2.92
C LEU A 110 -9.90 7.27 3.71
N PRO A 111 -9.02 8.00 4.43
CA PRO A 111 -9.37 9.26 5.05
C PRO A 111 -9.74 10.31 3.99
N ASP A 112 -10.50 11.34 4.39
CA ASP A 112 -10.86 12.43 3.53
C ASP A 112 -9.62 13.07 2.89
N LYS A 113 -9.68 13.31 1.58
CA LYS A 113 -8.57 13.88 0.80
C LYS A 113 -8.18 15.29 1.24
N ASP A 114 -9.11 16.02 1.87
CA ASP A 114 -8.93 17.40 2.31
C ASP A 114 -8.12 17.52 3.63
N ALA A 115 -7.89 16.41 4.32
CA ALA A 115 -6.99 16.42 5.46
C ALA A 115 -5.56 16.65 4.97
N ALA A 116 -5.02 17.85 5.17
CA ALA A 116 -3.64 18.20 4.84
C ALA A 116 -2.66 17.50 5.80
N VAL A 117 -2.59 16.15 5.74
CA VAL A 117 -1.70 15.34 6.56
C VAL A 117 -0.28 15.44 5.99
N ARG A 118 0.54 16.25 6.64
CA ARG A 118 1.97 16.37 6.33
C ARG A 118 2.80 15.74 7.43
N MET A 119 3.69 14.87 7.02
CA MET A 119 4.60 14.13 7.91
C MET A 119 6.04 14.50 7.59
N ARG A 120 6.93 14.30 8.55
CA ARG A 120 8.37 14.46 8.35
C ARG A 120 9.06 13.10 8.40
N GLY A 121 9.83 12.78 7.37
CA GLY A 121 10.55 11.51 7.28
C GLY A 121 10.84 11.13 5.84
N ASP A 122 11.14 9.87 5.62
CA ASP A 122 11.28 9.31 4.28
C ASP A 122 9.94 8.76 3.78
N SER A 123 9.41 9.32 2.69
CA SER A 123 8.11 8.93 2.12
C SER A 123 8.09 7.47 1.64
N ARG A 124 9.21 6.97 1.10
CA ARG A 124 9.33 5.59 0.60
C ARG A 124 9.38 4.58 1.75
N ASP A 125 10.16 4.87 2.79
CA ASP A 125 10.21 4.01 3.98
C ASP A 125 8.85 4.01 4.69
N THR A 126 8.22 5.19 4.83
CA THR A 126 6.85 5.28 5.37
C THR A 126 5.85 4.50 4.54
N GLY A 127 5.94 4.61 3.20
CA GLY A 127 5.10 3.84 2.29
C GLY A 127 5.33 2.34 2.42
N LEU A 128 6.59 1.88 2.57
CA LEU A 128 6.93 0.48 2.82
C LEU A 128 6.30 -0.05 4.12
N ALA A 129 6.42 0.73 5.21
CA ALA A 129 5.83 0.37 6.50
C ALA A 129 4.30 0.26 6.40
N LEU A 130 3.65 1.25 5.76
CA LEU A 130 2.20 1.27 5.61
C LEU A 130 1.71 0.16 4.68
N LEU A 131 2.41 -0.12 3.58
CA LEU A 131 2.07 -1.21 2.67
C LEU A 131 2.12 -2.57 3.37
N ALA A 132 3.13 -2.81 4.20
CA ALA A 132 3.22 -4.02 5.00
C ALA A 132 2.01 -4.20 5.94
N VAL A 133 1.54 -3.11 6.55
CA VAL A 133 0.35 -3.13 7.42
C VAL A 133 -0.93 -3.34 6.62
N LEU A 134 -1.10 -2.65 5.48
CA LEU A 134 -2.26 -2.82 4.59
C LEU A 134 -2.40 -4.26 4.09
N LEU A 135 -1.30 -4.85 3.63
CA LEU A 135 -1.31 -6.23 3.17
C LEU A 135 -1.60 -7.22 4.30
N ASN A 136 -1.08 -7.00 5.51
CA ASN A 136 -1.41 -7.82 6.66
C ASN A 136 -2.90 -7.77 7.01
N GLY A 137 -3.53 -6.59 7.00
CA GLY A 137 -4.96 -6.43 7.21
C GLY A 137 -5.80 -7.09 6.10
N THR A 138 -5.40 -6.94 4.85
CA THR A 138 -6.06 -7.62 3.72
C THR A 138 -6.01 -9.13 3.87
N GLU A 139 -4.86 -9.69 4.24
CA GLU A 139 -4.68 -11.13 4.47
C GLU A 139 -5.46 -11.65 5.67
N ALA A 140 -5.63 -10.85 6.74
CA ALA A 140 -6.43 -11.23 7.88
C ALA A 140 -7.92 -11.43 7.55
N MET A 141 -8.38 -10.85 6.43
CA MET A 141 -9.74 -10.96 5.90
C MET A 141 -9.86 -11.97 4.74
N ALA A 142 -8.77 -12.66 4.38
CA ALA A 142 -8.77 -13.60 3.25
C ALA A 142 -9.87 -14.67 3.39
N GLY A 143 -10.63 -14.89 2.32
CA GLY A 143 -11.73 -15.85 2.25
C GLY A 143 -13.07 -15.36 2.82
N LYS A 144 -13.09 -14.25 3.57
CA LYS A 144 -14.34 -13.65 4.10
C LYS A 144 -14.67 -12.32 3.45
N GLY A 145 -13.65 -11.61 2.97
CA GLY A 145 -13.78 -10.21 2.58
C GLY A 145 -13.98 -9.29 3.78
N GLY A 146 -14.32 -8.04 3.51
CA GLY A 146 -14.57 -7.04 4.54
C GLY A 146 -14.10 -5.65 4.17
N THR A 147 -13.96 -4.80 5.17
CA THR A 147 -13.52 -3.43 5.01
C THR A 147 -12.18 -3.20 5.73
N LEU A 148 -11.22 -2.65 5.00
CA LEU A 148 -9.96 -2.14 5.53
C LEU A 148 -10.04 -0.62 5.58
N THR A 149 -10.02 -0.03 6.77
CA THR A 149 -10.20 1.41 6.96
C THR A 149 -8.87 2.05 7.36
N VAL A 150 -8.46 3.06 6.61
CA VAL A 150 -7.28 3.90 6.93
C VAL A 150 -7.78 5.23 7.49
N GLY A 151 -7.24 5.64 8.62
CA GLY A 151 -7.53 6.92 9.26
C GLY A 151 -6.26 7.72 9.54
N ALA A 152 -6.39 9.03 9.75
CA ALA A 152 -5.31 9.89 10.18
C ALA A 152 -5.85 10.94 11.15
N THR A 153 -5.28 11.01 12.35
CA THR A 153 -5.69 11.97 13.38
C THR A 153 -4.46 12.61 14.02
N LEU A 154 -4.45 13.92 14.11
CA LEU A 154 -3.37 14.67 14.78
C LEU A 154 -3.65 14.75 16.28
N ARG A 155 -2.70 14.32 17.11
CA ARG A 155 -2.74 14.42 18.57
C ARG A 155 -1.33 14.67 19.10
N GLU A 156 -1.19 15.65 19.97
CA GLU A 156 0.06 15.93 20.72
C GLU A 156 1.30 16.05 19.82
N GLY A 157 1.17 16.65 18.64
CA GLY A 157 2.27 16.79 17.66
C GLY A 157 2.62 15.54 16.87
N PHE A 158 1.80 14.49 16.96
CA PHE A 158 1.95 13.26 16.18
C PHE A 158 0.71 12.97 15.34
N TRP A 159 0.93 12.50 14.13
CA TRP A 159 -0.09 11.85 13.35
C TRP A 159 -0.26 10.41 13.80
N HIS A 160 -1.47 10.06 14.18
CA HIS A 160 -1.89 8.69 14.44
C HIS A 160 -2.53 8.15 13.16
N ILE A 161 -1.75 7.40 12.40
CA ILE A 161 -2.24 6.71 11.20
C ILE A 161 -2.76 5.36 11.63
N THR A 162 -4.04 5.13 11.42
CA THR A 162 -4.72 3.90 11.81
C THR A 162 -5.05 3.05 10.60
N VAL A 163 -4.85 1.75 10.71
CA VAL A 163 -5.33 0.76 9.75
C VAL A 163 -6.16 -0.26 10.52
N ALA A 164 -7.46 -0.27 10.27
CA ALA A 164 -8.41 -1.16 10.93
C ALA A 164 -8.93 -2.20 9.94
N ASP A 165 -8.77 -3.48 10.24
CA ASP A 165 -9.34 -4.59 9.49
C ASP A 165 -10.56 -5.20 10.22
N GLN A 166 -11.35 -5.97 9.48
CA GLN A 166 -12.48 -6.75 10.00
C GLN A 166 -12.18 -8.27 10.01
N GLY A 167 -10.90 -8.61 10.13
CA GLY A 167 -10.43 -9.99 10.16
C GLY A 167 -10.72 -10.72 11.47
N GLN A 168 -9.98 -11.80 11.68
CA GLN A 168 -10.15 -12.63 12.89
C GLN A 168 -9.50 -12.03 14.16
N GLY A 169 -8.77 -10.92 14.01
CA GLY A 169 -7.95 -10.37 15.09
C GLY A 169 -6.69 -11.19 15.37
N ILE A 170 -5.99 -10.85 16.44
CA ILE A 170 -4.73 -11.45 16.86
C ILE A 170 -4.96 -12.18 18.19
N SER A 171 -4.59 -13.48 18.26
CA SER A 171 -4.70 -14.24 19.51
C SER A 171 -3.89 -13.55 20.63
N PRO A 172 -4.44 -13.41 21.85
CA PRO A 172 -3.74 -12.77 22.97
C PRO A 172 -2.36 -13.37 23.26
N GLY A 173 -2.18 -14.67 23.06
CA GLY A 173 -0.91 -15.36 23.30
C GLY A 173 0.22 -14.99 22.33
N ILE A 174 -0.12 -14.47 21.15
CA ILE A 174 0.86 -14.05 20.15
C ILE A 174 0.98 -12.53 20.02
N MET A 175 0.04 -11.76 20.56
CA MET A 175 0.05 -10.29 20.49
C MET A 175 1.39 -9.65 20.91
N PRO A 176 2.06 -10.09 21.99
CA PRO A 176 3.36 -9.52 22.36
C PRO A 176 4.48 -9.78 21.34
N ARG A 177 4.32 -10.80 20.50
CA ARG A 177 5.35 -11.30 19.60
C ARG A 177 5.23 -10.82 18.15
N ILE A 178 4.13 -10.16 17.78
CA ILE A 178 3.86 -9.78 16.39
C ILE A 178 4.89 -8.82 15.79
N PHE A 179 5.67 -8.15 16.63
CA PHE A 179 6.76 -7.26 16.23
C PHE A 179 8.16 -7.91 16.35
N GLU A 180 8.25 -9.20 16.68
CA GLU A 180 9.52 -9.95 16.69
C GLU A 180 9.93 -10.31 15.26
N GLU A 181 11.23 -10.15 14.94
CA GLU A 181 11.78 -10.48 13.62
C GLU A 181 11.59 -11.99 13.32
N GLY A 182 11.03 -12.28 12.15
CA GLY A 182 10.79 -13.65 11.70
C GLY A 182 9.57 -14.34 12.33
N PHE A 183 8.83 -13.66 13.24
CA PHE A 183 7.64 -14.26 13.79
C PHE A 183 6.48 -14.21 12.79
N THR A 184 5.93 -15.37 12.48
CA THR A 184 4.75 -15.51 11.61
C THR A 184 3.90 -16.71 12.04
N THR A 185 2.59 -16.57 11.90
CA THR A 185 1.62 -17.67 12.03
C THR A 185 1.21 -18.24 10.67
N LYS A 186 1.71 -17.66 9.58
CA LYS A 186 1.39 -18.04 8.20
C LYS A 186 2.42 -19.05 7.70
N GLN A 187 1.97 -20.12 7.04
CA GLN A 187 2.83 -21.21 6.55
C GLN A 187 3.35 -21.02 5.12
N GLU A 188 2.88 -20.00 4.42
CA GLU A 188 3.29 -19.74 3.04
C GLU A 188 4.73 -19.21 2.96
N PRO A 189 5.54 -19.64 1.97
CA PRO A 189 6.94 -19.26 1.83
C PRO A 189 7.19 -17.75 1.69
N LEU A 190 6.19 -17.00 1.25
CA LEU A 190 6.27 -15.55 1.02
C LEU A 190 6.09 -14.71 2.31
N HIS A 191 5.72 -15.36 3.44
CA HIS A 191 5.50 -14.68 4.72
C HIS A 191 6.71 -14.84 5.64
N SER A 192 7.69 -13.96 5.46
CA SER A 192 8.95 -13.97 6.22
C SER A 192 8.84 -13.54 7.69
N GLY A 193 7.64 -13.11 8.16
CA GLY A 193 7.48 -12.53 9.50
C GLY A 193 8.20 -11.20 9.71
N MET A 194 8.57 -10.50 8.62
CA MET A 194 9.34 -9.25 8.67
C MET A 194 8.48 -7.99 8.53
N GLY A 195 7.21 -8.09 8.12
CA GLY A 195 6.38 -6.93 7.81
C GLY A 195 6.21 -5.94 8.97
N LEU A 196 5.66 -6.40 10.09
CA LEU A 196 5.46 -5.57 11.28
C LEU A 196 6.78 -5.16 11.97
N PRO A 197 7.80 -6.04 12.10
CA PRO A 197 9.12 -5.64 12.56
C PRO A 197 9.77 -4.51 11.73
N VAL A 198 9.71 -4.58 10.41
CA VAL A 198 10.22 -3.53 9.51
C VAL A 198 9.41 -2.24 9.67
N ALA A 199 8.08 -2.33 9.71
CA ALA A 199 7.22 -1.17 9.94
C ALA A 199 7.59 -0.48 11.27
N ARG A 200 7.77 -1.25 12.34
CA ARG A 200 8.21 -0.72 13.66
C ARG A 200 9.57 -0.05 13.58
N HIS A 201 10.55 -0.69 12.93
CA HIS A 201 11.90 -0.14 12.78
C HIS A 201 11.88 1.21 12.04
N ILE A 202 11.13 1.31 10.95
CA ILE A 202 10.99 2.54 10.15
C ILE A 202 10.35 3.65 10.99
N VAL A 203 9.21 3.37 11.61
CA VAL A 203 8.46 4.37 12.40
C VAL A 203 9.28 4.84 13.61
N SER A 204 9.94 3.92 14.31
CA SER A 204 10.83 4.26 15.44
C SER A 204 12.03 5.10 14.99
N GLY A 205 12.58 4.83 13.79
CA GLY A 205 13.66 5.64 13.20
C GLY A 205 13.26 7.09 12.90
N MET A 206 11.96 7.36 12.75
CA MET A 206 11.40 8.71 12.61
C MET A 206 11.02 9.36 13.95
N GLY A 207 11.32 8.73 15.09
CA GLY A 207 10.91 9.21 16.40
C GLY A 207 9.45 8.89 16.76
N GLY A 208 8.83 7.99 16.03
CA GLY A 208 7.48 7.50 16.26
C GLY A 208 7.42 6.14 16.96
N ASP A 209 6.25 5.53 16.92
CA ASP A 209 6.00 4.18 17.45
C ASP A 209 4.86 3.50 16.68
N ILE A 210 4.76 2.16 16.79
CA ILE A 210 3.69 1.36 16.22
C ILE A 210 3.08 0.45 17.28
N SER A 211 1.75 0.38 17.32
CA SER A 211 1.01 -0.50 18.20
C SER A 211 -0.08 -1.25 17.44
N ALA A 212 -0.55 -2.34 18.04
CA ALA A 212 -1.68 -3.10 17.53
C ALA A 212 -2.58 -3.52 18.67
N GLU A 213 -3.90 -3.54 18.42
CA GLU A 213 -4.90 -3.98 19.35
C GLU A 213 -6.07 -4.64 18.63
N ASN A 214 -6.75 -5.56 19.30
CA ASN A 214 -7.97 -6.15 18.76
C ASN A 214 -9.14 -5.20 18.94
N LEU A 215 -9.99 -5.11 17.93
CA LEU A 215 -11.22 -4.34 18.00
C LEU A 215 -12.32 -5.14 18.71
N PRO A 216 -13.19 -4.50 19.53
CA PRO A 216 -14.29 -5.19 20.20
C PRO A 216 -15.28 -5.89 19.27
N ALA A 217 -15.47 -5.34 18.06
CA ALA A 217 -16.34 -5.91 17.03
C ALA A 217 -15.66 -7.02 16.20
N GLY A 218 -14.42 -7.38 16.50
CA GLY A 218 -13.56 -8.26 15.71
C GLY A 218 -12.63 -7.48 14.79
N GLY A 219 -11.54 -8.14 14.38
CA GLY A 219 -10.47 -7.52 13.60
C GLY A 219 -9.38 -6.89 14.46
N CYS A 220 -8.46 -6.23 13.82
CA CYS A 220 -7.30 -5.59 14.44
C CYS A 220 -7.18 -4.12 14.01
N LEU A 221 -6.75 -3.28 14.93
CA LEU A 221 -6.36 -1.90 14.70
C LEU A 221 -4.84 -1.81 14.85
N VAL A 222 -4.15 -1.43 13.79
CA VAL A 222 -2.73 -1.06 13.83
C VAL A 222 -2.61 0.45 13.78
N THR A 223 -1.88 1.05 14.72
CA THR A 223 -1.64 2.49 14.79
C THR A 223 -0.17 2.80 14.63
N LEU A 224 0.17 3.58 13.62
CA LEU A 224 1.50 4.16 13.41
C LEU A 224 1.46 5.60 13.93
N ARG A 225 2.26 5.90 14.93
CA ARG A 225 2.43 7.25 15.46
C ARG A 225 3.66 7.89 14.82
N VAL A 226 3.48 8.92 14.01
CA VAL A 226 4.54 9.58 13.23
C VAL A 226 4.58 11.06 13.59
N PRO A 227 5.76 11.68 13.79
CA PRO A 227 5.84 13.12 14.07
C PRO A 227 5.18 13.95 12.97
N ALA A 228 4.42 14.98 13.38
CA ALA A 228 3.87 15.97 12.45
C ALA A 228 4.96 16.98 12.03
N CYS A 229 4.72 17.67 10.90
CA CYS A 229 5.56 18.80 10.48
C CYS A 229 5.18 20.08 11.22
#